data_bfce2c9f912859f9c7f7a1fd54f0c6ef
#
_entry.id   bfce2c9f912859f9c7f7a1fd54f0c6ef
#
_cell.length_a   1.000
_cell.length_b   1.000
_cell.length_c   1.000
_cell.angle_alpha   90.00
_cell.angle_beta   90.00
_cell.angle_gamma   90.00
#
_symmetry.space_group_name_H-M   'P 1'
#
loop_
_entity.id
_entity.type
_entity.pdbx_description
1 polymer ?
#
loop_
_entity_poly.entity_id
_entity_poly.type
_entity_poly.pdbx_seq_one_letter_code
_entity_poly.pdbx_strand_id
1 'polypeptide(L)'
;MSNTDIRVVPGPANYYSHRGALARLDAFFTPEQLSRAVWIYGERALAGAKPFLPQSFHAQGAKHLLFKGHCSEQDVNQLAEASGADRSVVIGLGGGALLDTAKAVARRLGLPVVAIPTIAATCAAWTPLSVWYNDAGQALHFEIFDDANYLVLVEPEIVLNAPAEYLLAGIGDTLAKWYEAVVLAPEPEQLPLTVRLGINGALAIRDVLLAHSEQALADQTRREVTREFHDVVDAIIAGGGMVGGLGERYTRVAAAHAVHNGLTVLPQTAPFLHGTKVAYGILVQSALLGQDDVLRELVAAYQRFNLPTTLRELEVDIHNREALDRVIAHTLRPVESIHALPIALTPEVLRAAFEKVENLSHPAH
;
A
#
# COMPACT_ATOMS: atom_id res chain seq x y z
N MET A 1 7.41 6.43 -32.33
CA MET A 1 6.42 7.20 -31.56
C MET A 1 6.41 6.62 -30.16
N SER A 2 6.75 7.41 -29.15
CA SER A 2 6.63 6.96 -27.75
C SER A 2 5.15 6.72 -27.48
N ASN A 3 4.79 5.50 -27.11
CA ASN A 3 3.43 5.18 -26.72
C ASN A 3 3.14 5.87 -25.38
N THR A 4 2.56 7.06 -25.43
CA THR A 4 2.11 7.83 -24.25
C THR A 4 0.68 7.47 -23.84
N ASP A 5 0.12 6.44 -24.46
CA ASP A 5 -1.22 5.97 -24.16
C ASP A 5 -1.26 5.30 -22.77
N ILE A 6 -2.02 5.87 -21.86
CA ILE A 6 -2.22 5.39 -20.49
C ILE A 6 -3.70 5.40 -20.15
N ARG A 7 -4.10 4.46 -19.33
CA ARG A 7 -5.45 4.43 -18.76
C ARG A 7 -5.45 5.12 -17.39
N VAL A 8 -6.24 6.16 -17.27
CA VAL A 8 -6.38 6.95 -16.04
C VAL A 8 -7.63 6.53 -15.28
N VAL A 9 -7.43 6.02 -14.08
CA VAL A 9 -8.49 5.72 -13.10
C VAL A 9 -8.08 6.36 -11.79
N PRO A 10 -8.45 7.63 -11.54
CA PRO A 10 -7.87 8.43 -10.46
C PRO A 10 -8.24 7.92 -9.06
N GLY A 11 -9.38 7.28 -8.90
CA GLY A 11 -9.80 6.77 -7.60
C GLY A 11 -11.23 6.25 -7.56
N PRO A 12 -11.77 6.02 -6.35
CA PRO A 12 -13.14 5.58 -6.16
C PRO A 12 -14.14 6.63 -6.62
N ALA A 13 -15.40 6.22 -6.83
CA ALA A 13 -16.47 7.14 -7.14
C ALA A 13 -16.78 8.07 -5.97
N ASN A 14 -16.63 7.58 -4.73
CA ASN A 14 -16.88 8.35 -3.50
C ASN A 14 -15.89 7.97 -2.42
N TYR A 15 -15.40 8.96 -1.68
CA TYR A 15 -14.47 8.79 -0.57
C TYR A 15 -14.86 9.67 0.61
N TYR A 16 -14.96 9.07 1.78
CA TYR A 16 -15.20 9.76 3.03
C TYR A 16 -14.18 9.30 4.09
N SER A 17 -13.50 10.26 4.69
CA SER A 17 -12.51 10.02 5.73
C SER A 17 -12.76 11.01 6.87
N HIS A 18 -13.54 10.59 7.85
CA HIS A 18 -13.88 11.38 9.03
C HIS A 18 -14.52 10.51 10.11
N ARG A 19 -14.60 11.01 11.33
CA ARG A 19 -15.33 10.34 12.42
C ARG A 19 -16.80 10.14 12.02
N GLY A 20 -17.30 8.93 12.20
CA GLY A 20 -18.67 8.55 11.82
C GLY A 20 -18.85 8.27 10.32
N ALA A 21 -17.76 8.11 9.56
CA ALA A 21 -17.82 7.85 8.11
C ALA A 21 -18.64 6.60 7.77
N LEU A 22 -18.61 5.55 8.60
CA LEU A 22 -19.33 4.31 8.32
C LEU A 22 -20.86 4.50 8.26
N ALA A 23 -21.39 5.49 8.95
CA ALA A 23 -22.82 5.83 8.87
C ALA A 23 -23.24 6.36 7.48
N ARG A 24 -22.28 6.80 6.65
CA ARG A 24 -22.55 7.20 5.26
C ARG A 24 -23.08 6.05 4.40
N LEU A 25 -22.84 4.81 4.78
CA LEU A 25 -23.33 3.64 4.05
C LEU A 25 -24.85 3.73 3.82
N ASP A 26 -25.61 4.15 4.83
CA ASP A 26 -27.07 4.28 4.77
C ASP A 26 -27.55 5.42 3.86
N ALA A 27 -26.66 6.34 3.46
CA ALA A 27 -26.97 7.39 2.49
C ALA A 27 -26.77 6.94 1.03
N PHE A 28 -25.98 5.89 0.81
CA PHE A 28 -25.66 5.37 -0.53
C PHE A 28 -26.50 4.17 -0.94
N PHE A 29 -27.09 3.46 0.02
CA PHE A 29 -27.87 2.25 -0.23
C PHE A 29 -29.17 2.29 0.56
N THR A 30 -30.24 1.83 -0.08
CA THR A 30 -31.53 1.67 0.59
C THR A 30 -31.49 0.51 1.60
N PRO A 31 -32.39 0.48 2.60
CA PRO A 31 -32.49 -0.66 3.52
C PRO A 31 -32.68 -2.01 2.80
N GLU A 32 -33.42 -2.02 1.69
CA GLU A 32 -33.60 -3.21 0.85
C GLU A 32 -32.28 -3.65 0.21
N GLN A 33 -31.49 -2.73 -0.32
CA GLN A 33 -30.17 -3.03 -0.86
C GLN A 33 -29.23 -3.58 0.23
N LEU A 34 -29.23 -2.96 1.42
CA LEU A 34 -28.38 -3.38 2.54
C LEU A 34 -28.81 -4.73 3.13
N SER A 35 -30.08 -5.10 3.04
CA SER A 35 -30.53 -6.45 3.39
C SER A 35 -30.00 -7.55 2.43
N ARG A 36 -29.57 -7.16 1.23
CA ARG A 36 -28.96 -8.05 0.24
C ARG A 36 -27.44 -7.86 0.11
N ALA A 37 -26.83 -7.09 1.00
CA ALA A 37 -25.40 -6.88 1.02
C ALA A 37 -24.63 -8.16 1.37
N VAL A 38 -23.39 -8.26 0.86
CA VAL A 38 -22.40 -9.28 1.24
C VAL A 38 -21.29 -8.57 1.99
N TRP A 39 -21.16 -8.86 3.26
CA TRP A 39 -20.04 -8.39 4.10
C TRP A 39 -18.94 -9.43 4.12
N ILE A 40 -17.73 -9.02 3.74
CA ILE A 40 -16.52 -9.84 3.82
C ILE A 40 -15.56 -9.14 4.79
N TYR A 41 -15.14 -9.82 5.81
CA TYR A 41 -14.30 -9.23 6.86
C TYR A 41 -13.35 -10.25 7.51
N GLY A 42 -12.25 -9.74 8.07
CA GLY A 42 -11.37 -10.49 8.94
C GLY A 42 -11.82 -10.43 10.40
N GLU A 43 -11.47 -11.42 11.20
CA GLU A 43 -11.86 -11.50 12.62
C GLU A 43 -11.34 -10.30 13.43
N ARG A 44 -10.05 -9.96 13.30
CA ARG A 44 -9.45 -8.81 14.01
C ARG A 44 -10.01 -7.48 13.51
N ALA A 45 -10.23 -7.36 12.20
CA ALA A 45 -10.80 -6.18 11.59
C ALA A 45 -12.22 -5.92 12.12
N LEU A 46 -13.05 -6.97 12.16
CA LEU A 46 -14.40 -6.89 12.74
C LEU A 46 -14.35 -6.46 14.20
N ALA A 47 -13.49 -7.06 15.00
CA ALA A 47 -13.35 -6.73 16.41
C ALA A 47 -12.99 -5.25 16.62
N GLY A 48 -12.05 -4.72 15.82
CA GLY A 48 -11.64 -3.30 15.87
C GLY A 48 -12.72 -2.35 15.37
N ALA A 49 -13.52 -2.75 14.39
CA ALA A 49 -14.58 -1.94 13.80
C ALA A 49 -15.90 -1.98 14.59
N LYS A 50 -16.09 -2.97 15.46
CA LYS A 50 -17.37 -3.23 16.15
C LYS A 50 -18.04 -1.99 16.75
N PRO A 51 -17.33 -1.08 17.46
CA PRO A 51 -17.95 0.11 18.04
C PRO A 51 -18.49 1.12 16.99
N PHE A 52 -18.04 1.02 15.74
CA PHE A 52 -18.29 1.98 14.67
C PHE A 52 -19.23 1.44 13.58
N LEU A 53 -19.61 0.17 13.66
CA LEU A 53 -20.44 -0.47 12.64
C LEU A 53 -21.82 0.19 12.57
N PRO A 54 -22.34 0.49 11.34
CA PRO A 54 -23.70 0.99 11.18
C PRO A 54 -24.73 -0.11 11.52
N GLN A 55 -25.94 0.29 11.84
CA GLN A 55 -27.01 -0.68 12.13
C GLN A 55 -27.28 -1.61 10.95
N SER A 56 -27.09 -1.13 9.73
CA SER A 56 -27.21 -1.90 8.50
C SER A 56 -26.27 -3.12 8.42
N PHE A 57 -25.20 -3.15 9.19
CA PHE A 57 -24.39 -4.37 9.36
C PHE A 57 -25.21 -5.56 9.86
N HIS A 58 -26.24 -5.30 10.69
CA HIS A 58 -27.13 -6.31 11.24
C HIS A 58 -28.43 -6.48 10.44
N ALA A 59 -28.50 -5.92 9.21
CA ALA A 59 -29.69 -6.03 8.38
C ALA A 59 -30.07 -7.49 8.13
N GLN A 60 -31.33 -7.82 8.37
CA GLN A 60 -31.84 -9.17 8.13
C GLN A 60 -31.73 -9.50 6.64
N GLY A 61 -31.11 -10.64 6.32
CA GLY A 61 -30.84 -11.08 4.94
C GLY A 61 -29.46 -10.72 4.42
N ALA A 62 -28.73 -9.80 5.05
CA ALA A 62 -27.33 -9.55 4.73
C ALA A 62 -26.50 -10.83 4.94
N LYS A 63 -25.58 -11.07 4.02
CA LYS A 63 -24.67 -12.23 4.08
C LYS A 63 -23.39 -11.80 4.77
N HIS A 64 -22.92 -12.60 5.71
CA HIS A 64 -21.68 -12.37 6.44
C HIS A 64 -20.68 -13.49 6.17
N LEU A 65 -19.52 -13.13 5.63
CA LEU A 65 -18.46 -14.06 5.27
C LEU A 65 -17.15 -13.66 5.98
N LEU A 66 -16.71 -14.53 6.87
CA LEU A 66 -15.40 -14.41 7.50
C LEU A 66 -14.35 -14.90 6.51
N PHE A 67 -13.30 -14.11 6.32
CA PHE A 67 -12.21 -14.43 5.43
C PHE A 67 -10.85 -14.26 6.11
N LYS A 68 -9.98 -15.23 5.88
CA LYS A 68 -8.58 -15.20 6.32
C LYS A 68 -7.74 -15.83 5.22
N GLY A 69 -6.84 -15.05 4.65
CA GLY A 69 -5.98 -15.54 3.57
C GLY A 69 -5.53 -14.42 2.64
N HIS A 70 -5.32 -14.80 1.40
CA HIS A 70 -4.89 -13.92 0.32
C HIS A 70 -5.91 -13.92 -0.81
N CYS A 71 -5.84 -12.93 -1.69
CA CYS A 71 -6.66 -12.90 -2.89
C CYS A 71 -6.18 -13.97 -3.87
N SER A 72 -6.75 -15.15 -3.79
CA SER A 72 -6.50 -16.30 -4.68
C SER A 72 -7.74 -16.65 -5.49
N GLU A 73 -7.56 -17.29 -6.65
CA GLU A 73 -8.69 -17.75 -7.47
C GLU A 73 -9.62 -18.67 -6.69
N GLN A 74 -9.06 -19.56 -5.89
CA GLN A 74 -9.83 -20.49 -5.09
C GLN A 74 -10.69 -19.75 -4.06
N ASP A 75 -10.08 -18.85 -3.27
CA ASP A 75 -10.78 -18.12 -2.22
C ASP A 75 -11.85 -17.19 -2.79
N VAL A 76 -11.55 -16.48 -3.88
CA VAL A 76 -12.50 -15.60 -4.55
C VAL A 76 -13.71 -16.39 -5.08
N ASN A 77 -13.49 -17.55 -5.70
CA ASN A 77 -14.58 -18.41 -6.17
C ASN A 77 -15.45 -18.94 -5.01
N GLN A 78 -14.83 -19.40 -3.93
CA GLN A 78 -15.55 -19.88 -2.75
C GLN A 78 -16.41 -18.80 -2.12
N LEU A 79 -15.87 -17.58 -1.98
CA LEU A 79 -16.61 -16.44 -1.42
C LEU A 79 -17.74 -15.99 -2.36
N ALA A 80 -17.52 -15.99 -3.67
CA ALA A 80 -18.56 -15.67 -4.64
C ALA A 80 -19.73 -16.66 -4.57
N GLU A 81 -19.44 -17.97 -4.51
CA GLU A 81 -20.46 -19.01 -4.33
C GLU A 81 -21.18 -18.87 -2.99
N ALA A 82 -20.43 -18.67 -1.89
CA ALA A 82 -21.00 -18.50 -0.55
C ALA A 82 -21.86 -17.24 -0.41
N SER A 83 -21.64 -16.24 -1.25
CA SER A 83 -22.47 -15.03 -1.30
C SER A 83 -23.92 -15.33 -1.67
N GLY A 84 -24.15 -16.33 -2.52
CA GLY A 84 -25.48 -16.70 -3.01
C GLY A 84 -26.00 -15.73 -4.08
N ALA A 85 -27.20 -15.99 -4.54
CA ALA A 85 -27.87 -15.19 -5.57
C ALA A 85 -28.51 -13.92 -5.00
N ASP A 86 -28.90 -13.01 -5.88
CA ASP A 86 -29.68 -11.79 -5.59
C ASP A 86 -29.00 -10.88 -4.55
N ARG A 87 -27.74 -10.56 -4.80
CA ARG A 87 -26.96 -9.62 -3.98
C ARG A 87 -26.91 -8.23 -4.62
N SER A 88 -26.73 -7.20 -3.79
CA SER A 88 -26.76 -5.79 -4.22
C SER A 88 -25.37 -5.12 -4.22
N VAL A 89 -24.52 -5.47 -3.26
CA VAL A 89 -23.23 -4.84 -3.00
C VAL A 89 -22.31 -5.77 -2.22
N VAL A 90 -21.03 -5.70 -2.48
CA VAL A 90 -19.99 -6.34 -1.66
C VAL A 90 -19.34 -5.26 -0.79
N ILE A 91 -19.27 -5.50 0.51
CA ILE A 91 -18.65 -4.59 1.49
C ILE A 91 -17.48 -5.31 2.13
N GLY A 92 -16.27 -4.86 1.83
CA GLY A 92 -15.04 -5.37 2.42
C GLY A 92 -14.63 -4.56 3.64
N LEU A 93 -14.38 -5.22 4.76
CA LEU A 93 -13.94 -4.61 6.02
C LEU A 93 -12.63 -5.28 6.46
N GLY A 94 -11.50 -4.58 6.31
CA GLY A 94 -10.21 -5.16 6.66
C GLY A 94 -9.01 -4.44 6.10
N GLY A 95 -7.89 -5.13 6.07
CA GLY A 95 -6.64 -4.68 5.46
C GLY A 95 -6.56 -4.99 3.96
N GLY A 96 -5.41 -4.71 3.36
CA GLY A 96 -5.21 -4.79 1.91
C GLY A 96 -5.56 -6.13 1.28
N ALA A 97 -5.12 -7.24 1.86
CA ALA A 97 -5.41 -8.58 1.32
C ALA A 97 -6.92 -8.89 1.29
N LEU A 98 -7.63 -8.50 2.34
CA LEU A 98 -9.08 -8.64 2.42
C LEU A 98 -9.78 -7.74 1.39
N LEU A 99 -9.35 -6.48 1.29
CA LEU A 99 -9.95 -5.52 0.36
C LEU A 99 -9.72 -5.93 -1.10
N ASP A 100 -8.53 -6.45 -1.42
CA ASP A 100 -8.25 -7.01 -2.75
C ASP A 100 -9.17 -8.20 -3.05
N THR A 101 -9.40 -9.07 -2.08
CA THR A 101 -10.32 -10.20 -2.21
C THR A 101 -11.77 -9.73 -2.39
N ALA A 102 -12.23 -8.75 -1.61
CA ALA A 102 -13.58 -8.19 -1.73
C ALA A 102 -13.82 -7.54 -3.10
N LYS A 103 -12.84 -6.80 -3.62
CA LYS A 103 -12.90 -6.22 -4.98
C LYS A 103 -13.02 -7.31 -6.06
N ALA A 104 -12.22 -8.37 -5.96
CA ALA A 104 -12.27 -9.49 -6.89
C ALA A 104 -13.61 -10.24 -6.83
N VAL A 105 -14.15 -10.46 -5.63
CA VAL A 105 -15.48 -11.07 -5.45
C VAL A 105 -16.57 -10.19 -6.07
N ALA A 106 -16.54 -8.88 -5.79
CA ALA A 106 -17.51 -7.93 -6.36
C ALA A 106 -17.46 -7.96 -7.89
N ARG A 107 -16.27 -7.96 -8.47
CA ARG A 107 -16.08 -8.09 -9.92
C ARG A 107 -16.67 -9.39 -10.47
N ARG A 108 -16.43 -10.50 -9.78
CA ARG A 108 -16.95 -11.83 -10.16
C ARG A 108 -18.48 -11.86 -10.14
N LEU A 109 -19.12 -11.16 -9.20
CA LEU A 109 -20.57 -11.08 -9.05
C LEU A 109 -21.19 -9.96 -9.88
N GLY A 110 -20.43 -9.10 -10.53
CA GLY A 110 -20.94 -7.92 -11.26
C GLY A 110 -21.56 -6.89 -10.33
N LEU A 111 -21.07 -6.72 -9.10
CA LEU A 111 -21.62 -5.86 -8.07
C LEU A 111 -20.67 -4.69 -7.76
N PRO A 112 -21.22 -3.55 -7.29
CA PRO A 112 -20.40 -2.47 -6.73
C PRO A 112 -19.68 -2.96 -5.45
N VAL A 113 -18.51 -2.38 -5.18
CA VAL A 113 -17.73 -2.67 -3.96
C VAL A 113 -17.63 -1.42 -3.07
N VAL A 114 -17.82 -1.64 -1.79
CA VAL A 114 -17.53 -0.69 -0.72
C VAL A 114 -16.29 -1.19 0.03
N ALA A 115 -15.29 -0.33 0.19
CA ALA A 115 -14.08 -0.65 0.95
C ALA A 115 -14.05 0.12 2.27
N ILE A 116 -13.92 -0.60 3.37
CA ILE A 116 -13.76 -0.05 4.72
C ILE A 116 -12.41 -0.53 5.27
N PRO A 117 -11.34 0.26 5.08
CA PRO A 117 -10.03 -0.11 5.59
C PRO A 117 -9.97 -0.02 7.11
N THR A 118 -9.39 -1.02 7.75
CA THR A 118 -9.19 -1.04 9.20
C THR A 118 -7.74 -0.74 9.60
N ILE A 119 -6.85 -0.69 8.64
CA ILE A 119 -5.45 -0.30 8.78
C ILE A 119 -5.06 0.61 7.62
N ALA A 120 -4.06 1.46 7.82
CA ALA A 120 -3.48 2.31 6.80
C ALA A 120 -2.06 1.82 6.43
N ALA A 121 -1.96 0.58 5.95
CA ALA A 121 -0.69 -0.01 5.54
C ALA A 121 -0.42 0.12 4.03
N THR A 122 -1.46 0.27 3.22
CA THR A 122 -1.42 0.41 1.76
C THR A 122 -2.58 1.26 1.25
N CYS A 123 -2.59 1.56 -0.04
CA CYS A 123 -3.68 2.25 -0.72
C CYS A 123 -4.74 1.30 -1.33
N ALA A 124 -4.80 0.04 -0.88
CA ALA A 124 -5.69 -0.97 -1.46
C ALA A 124 -7.18 -0.61 -1.42
N ALA A 125 -7.62 0.17 -0.42
CA ALA A 125 -9.00 0.64 -0.34
C ALA A 125 -9.36 1.63 -1.47
N TRP A 126 -8.39 2.38 -1.96
CA TRP A 126 -8.56 3.38 -3.01
C TRP A 126 -8.52 2.79 -4.42
N THR A 127 -7.57 1.90 -4.67
CA THR A 127 -7.24 1.43 -6.02
C THR A 127 -8.24 0.41 -6.55
N PRO A 128 -8.66 0.51 -7.83
CA PRO A 128 -9.43 -0.54 -8.51
C PRO A 128 -8.50 -1.68 -8.96
N LEU A 129 -7.67 -2.17 -8.06
CA LEU A 129 -6.62 -3.14 -8.34
C LEU A 129 -6.59 -4.19 -7.25
N SER A 130 -6.36 -5.44 -7.62
CA SER A 130 -6.11 -6.53 -6.69
C SER A 130 -4.82 -7.24 -7.04
N VAL A 131 -4.05 -7.60 -6.02
CA VAL A 131 -2.88 -8.46 -6.16
C VAL A 131 -3.33 -9.89 -5.96
N TRP A 132 -3.08 -10.73 -6.96
CA TRP A 132 -3.43 -12.14 -6.96
C TRP A 132 -2.29 -13.01 -6.43
N TYR A 133 -2.67 -14.04 -5.67
CA TYR A 133 -1.75 -14.98 -5.03
C TYR A 133 -2.10 -16.41 -5.43
N ASN A 134 -1.09 -17.29 -5.40
CA ASN A 134 -1.33 -18.71 -5.47
C ASN A 134 -1.73 -19.27 -4.08
N ASP A 135 -2.10 -20.57 -4.04
CA ASP A 135 -2.52 -21.22 -2.80
C ASP A 135 -1.41 -21.33 -1.74
N ALA A 136 -0.13 -21.16 -2.15
CA ALA A 136 1.01 -21.10 -1.26
C ALA A 136 1.28 -19.68 -0.70
N GLY A 137 0.44 -18.69 -1.06
CA GLY A 137 0.60 -17.30 -0.60
C GLY A 137 1.69 -16.51 -1.32
N GLN A 138 2.11 -16.95 -2.51
CA GLN A 138 3.06 -16.23 -3.34
C GLN A 138 2.33 -15.32 -4.32
N ALA A 139 2.77 -14.06 -4.42
CA ALA A 139 2.21 -13.12 -5.38
C ALA A 139 2.45 -13.57 -6.82
N LEU A 140 1.41 -13.56 -7.63
CA LEU A 140 1.44 -13.96 -9.04
C LEU A 140 1.51 -12.74 -9.96
N HIS A 141 0.50 -11.89 -9.88
CA HIS A 141 0.32 -10.69 -10.69
C HIS A 141 -0.65 -9.74 -10.01
N PHE A 142 -0.80 -8.56 -10.55
CA PHE A 142 -1.89 -7.66 -10.20
C PHE A 142 -2.86 -7.51 -11.38
N GLU A 143 -4.12 -7.27 -11.07
CA GLU A 143 -5.18 -7.01 -12.04
C GLU A 143 -5.79 -5.65 -11.75
N ILE A 144 -5.93 -4.82 -12.78
CA ILE A 144 -6.64 -3.54 -12.70
C ILE A 144 -8.04 -3.76 -13.25
N PHE A 145 -9.04 -3.55 -12.39
CA PHE A 145 -10.45 -3.69 -12.78
C PHE A 145 -10.92 -2.51 -13.62
N ASP A 146 -11.95 -2.74 -14.44
CA ASP A 146 -12.52 -1.72 -15.31
C ASP A 146 -13.31 -0.65 -14.53
N ASP A 147 -13.94 -1.06 -13.43
CA ASP A 147 -14.74 -0.18 -12.60
C ASP A 147 -13.96 0.28 -11.37
N ALA A 148 -14.10 1.55 -11.04
CA ALA A 148 -13.60 2.09 -9.78
C ALA A 148 -14.37 1.50 -8.58
N ASN A 149 -13.76 1.48 -7.40
CA ASN A 149 -14.48 1.21 -6.17
C ASN A 149 -15.61 2.23 -6.01
N TYR A 150 -16.81 1.77 -5.65
CA TYR A 150 -17.98 2.65 -5.57
C TYR A 150 -17.91 3.60 -4.40
N LEU A 151 -17.49 3.10 -3.24
CA LEU A 151 -17.46 3.88 -2.00
C LEU A 151 -16.29 3.41 -1.12
N VAL A 152 -15.55 4.37 -0.59
CA VAL A 152 -14.52 4.11 0.44
C VAL A 152 -14.90 4.89 1.69
N LEU A 153 -14.97 4.20 2.82
CA LEU A 153 -15.29 4.77 4.12
C LEU A 153 -14.14 4.53 5.08
N VAL A 154 -13.49 5.62 5.49
CA VAL A 154 -12.40 5.60 6.46
C VAL A 154 -12.88 6.18 7.79
N GLU A 155 -12.93 5.33 8.81
CA GLU A 155 -13.12 5.76 10.20
C GLU A 155 -11.73 5.89 10.86
N PRO A 156 -11.24 7.10 11.11
CA PRO A 156 -9.89 7.30 11.65
C PRO A 156 -9.64 6.59 12.97
N GLU A 157 -10.67 6.45 13.81
CA GLU A 157 -10.53 5.78 15.11
C GLU A 157 -10.29 4.27 14.98
N ILE A 158 -10.80 3.63 13.93
CA ILE A 158 -10.47 2.22 13.65
C ILE A 158 -8.98 2.08 13.33
N VAL A 159 -8.46 2.93 12.47
CA VAL A 159 -7.04 2.95 12.09
C VAL A 159 -6.16 3.30 13.30
N LEU A 160 -6.59 4.26 14.11
CA LEU A 160 -5.91 4.69 15.34
C LEU A 160 -5.72 3.53 16.34
N ASN A 161 -6.71 2.65 16.42
CA ASN A 161 -6.73 1.51 17.34
C ASN A 161 -6.06 0.25 16.78
N ALA A 162 -5.63 0.28 15.53
CA ALA A 162 -4.87 -0.81 14.92
C ALA A 162 -3.42 -0.87 15.46
N PRO A 163 -2.73 -2.03 15.32
CA PRO A 163 -1.31 -2.12 15.65
C PRO A 163 -0.46 -1.09 14.91
N ALA A 164 0.50 -0.48 15.63
CA ALA A 164 1.28 0.66 15.13
C ALA A 164 2.15 0.34 13.90
N GLU A 165 2.59 -0.92 13.79
CA GLU A 165 3.41 -1.37 12.66
C GLU A 165 2.74 -1.19 11.30
N TYR A 166 1.41 -1.22 11.23
CA TYR A 166 0.69 -1.03 9.96
C TYR A 166 0.74 0.41 9.47
N LEU A 167 0.56 1.39 10.36
CA LEU A 167 0.70 2.80 10.00
C LEU A 167 2.14 3.10 9.58
N LEU A 168 3.11 2.59 10.32
CA LEU A 168 4.54 2.76 10.02
C LEU A 168 4.90 2.16 8.65
N ALA A 169 4.41 0.97 8.34
CA ALA A 169 4.58 0.35 7.03
C ALA A 169 3.92 1.17 5.92
N GLY A 170 2.73 1.71 6.16
CA GLY A 170 2.03 2.58 5.22
C GLY A 170 2.79 3.86 4.91
N ILE A 171 3.43 4.47 5.90
CA ILE A 171 4.32 5.61 5.72
C ILE A 171 5.49 5.22 4.79
N GLY A 172 6.15 4.11 5.06
CA GLY A 172 7.28 3.63 4.28
C GLY A 172 6.92 3.34 2.82
N ASP A 173 5.81 2.61 2.59
CA ASP A 173 5.34 2.29 1.26
C ASP A 173 4.93 3.53 0.46
N THR A 174 4.26 4.48 1.12
CA THR A 174 3.73 5.68 0.47
C THR A 174 4.82 6.71 0.15
N LEU A 175 5.87 6.82 0.96
CA LEU A 175 7.04 7.65 0.64
C LEU A 175 7.66 7.25 -0.71
N ALA A 176 7.67 5.96 -1.06
CA ALA A 176 8.20 5.48 -2.33
C ALA A 176 7.52 6.10 -3.56
N LYS A 177 6.27 6.55 -3.45
CA LYS A 177 5.54 7.17 -4.55
C LYS A 177 6.29 8.33 -5.19
N TRP A 178 6.89 9.21 -4.38
CA TRP A 178 7.71 10.31 -4.89
C TRP A 178 9.04 9.82 -5.45
N TYR A 179 9.81 9.07 -4.65
CA TYR A 179 11.17 8.71 -5.01
C TYR A 179 11.25 7.80 -6.23
N GLU A 180 10.25 6.96 -6.44
CA GLU A 180 10.16 6.12 -7.63
C GLU A 180 9.57 6.87 -8.84
N ALA A 181 8.56 7.72 -8.65
CA ALA A 181 7.96 8.48 -9.75
C ALA A 181 8.97 9.41 -10.46
N VAL A 182 9.82 10.10 -9.70
CA VAL A 182 10.82 11.03 -10.29
C VAL A 182 11.86 10.31 -11.15
N VAL A 183 12.14 9.05 -10.87
CA VAL A 183 13.04 8.22 -11.69
C VAL A 183 12.36 7.74 -12.95
N LEU A 184 11.07 7.35 -12.84
CA LEU A 184 10.28 6.86 -13.97
C LEU A 184 9.90 7.97 -14.95
N ALA A 185 9.89 9.22 -14.49
CA ALA A 185 9.47 10.40 -15.24
C ALA A 185 10.51 11.53 -15.13
N PRO A 186 11.72 11.36 -15.70
CA PRO A 186 12.81 12.34 -15.58
C PRO A 186 12.53 13.65 -16.31
N GLU A 187 11.67 13.65 -17.34
CA GLU A 187 11.25 14.80 -18.11
C GLU A 187 9.71 14.94 -18.07
N PRO A 188 9.13 15.29 -16.90
CA PRO A 188 7.69 15.23 -16.70
C PRO A 188 6.91 16.18 -17.62
N GLU A 189 7.49 17.30 -18.05
CA GLU A 189 6.86 18.27 -18.97
C GLU A 189 6.53 17.70 -20.34
N GLN A 190 7.18 16.62 -20.74
CA GLN A 190 6.92 15.92 -22.00
C GLN A 190 5.82 14.84 -21.86
N LEU A 191 5.35 14.59 -20.65
CA LEU A 191 4.37 13.55 -20.34
C LEU A 191 2.93 14.12 -20.30
N PRO A 192 1.91 13.25 -20.42
CA PRO A 192 0.52 13.66 -20.29
C PRO A 192 0.27 14.43 -18.99
N LEU A 193 -0.67 15.37 -19.03
CA LEU A 193 -1.00 16.21 -17.85
C LEU A 193 -1.36 15.37 -16.61
N THR A 194 -2.07 14.27 -16.80
CA THR A 194 -2.45 13.38 -15.69
C THR A 194 -1.24 12.79 -14.99
N VAL A 195 -0.19 12.43 -15.72
CA VAL A 195 1.09 11.96 -15.13
C VAL A 195 1.73 13.08 -14.31
N ARG A 196 1.78 14.31 -14.84
CA ARG A 196 2.32 15.46 -14.11
C ARG A 196 1.54 15.77 -12.83
N LEU A 197 0.21 15.64 -12.87
CA LEU A 197 -0.63 15.76 -11.68
C LEU A 197 -0.33 14.65 -10.66
N GLY A 198 -0.13 13.41 -11.13
CA GLY A 198 0.29 12.31 -10.27
C GLY A 198 1.64 12.55 -9.60
N ILE A 199 2.63 13.05 -10.32
CA ILE A 199 3.95 13.39 -9.79
C ILE A 199 3.86 14.53 -8.75
N ASN A 200 3.08 15.58 -9.05
CA ASN A 200 2.86 16.67 -8.08
C ASN A 200 2.10 16.17 -6.84
N GLY A 201 1.17 15.24 -7.01
CA GLY A 201 0.52 14.55 -5.90
C GLY A 201 1.52 13.77 -5.05
N ALA A 202 2.44 13.03 -5.67
CA ALA A 202 3.49 12.29 -4.98
C ALA A 202 4.42 13.21 -4.17
N LEU A 203 4.74 14.41 -4.70
CA LEU A 203 5.50 15.43 -3.98
C LEU A 203 4.76 15.93 -2.74
N ALA A 204 3.48 16.27 -2.88
CA ALA A 204 2.66 16.73 -1.76
C ALA A 204 2.54 15.66 -0.66
N ILE A 205 2.38 14.40 -1.06
CA ILE A 205 2.33 13.27 -0.12
C ILE A 205 3.65 13.10 0.62
N ARG A 206 4.79 13.16 -0.09
CA ARG A 206 6.12 13.10 0.54
C ARG A 206 6.25 14.18 1.61
N ASP A 207 5.89 15.41 1.29
CA ASP A 207 6.03 16.55 2.20
C ASP A 207 5.16 16.38 3.44
N VAL A 208 3.93 15.93 3.29
CA VAL A 208 3.03 15.57 4.41
C VAL A 208 3.62 14.47 5.27
N LEU A 209 4.11 13.39 4.67
CA LEU A 209 4.65 12.25 5.41
C LEU A 209 5.92 12.63 6.18
N LEU A 210 6.84 13.38 5.57
CA LEU A 210 8.07 13.81 6.25
C LEU A 210 7.76 14.80 7.39
N ALA A 211 6.75 15.66 7.25
CA ALA A 211 6.38 16.63 8.26
C ALA A 211 5.55 16.05 9.40
N HIS A 212 4.63 15.13 9.13
CA HIS A 212 3.59 14.74 10.06
C HIS A 212 3.71 13.30 10.62
N SER A 213 4.57 12.43 10.05
CA SER A 213 4.61 11.02 10.45
C SER A 213 5.04 10.81 11.90
N GLU A 214 6.04 11.56 12.39
CA GLU A 214 6.49 11.46 13.78
C GLU A 214 5.34 11.78 14.75
N GLN A 215 4.62 12.88 14.48
CA GLN A 215 3.47 13.28 15.27
C GLN A 215 2.33 12.24 15.17
N ALA A 216 2.01 11.77 13.97
CA ALA A 216 0.95 10.79 13.75
C ALA A 216 1.19 9.46 14.49
N LEU A 217 2.44 8.99 14.53
CA LEU A 217 2.82 7.79 15.28
C LEU A 217 2.72 8.01 16.81
N ALA A 218 3.09 9.22 17.29
CA ALA A 218 2.90 9.61 18.67
C ALA A 218 1.40 9.71 19.02
N ASP A 219 0.59 10.25 18.13
CA ASP A 219 -0.87 10.37 18.31
C ASP A 219 -1.52 8.99 18.37
N GLN A 220 -1.07 8.04 17.57
CA GLN A 220 -1.54 6.65 17.65
C GLN A 220 -1.24 6.04 19.03
N THR A 221 -0.07 6.30 19.59
CA THR A 221 0.29 5.85 20.95
C THR A 221 -0.60 6.50 22.02
N ARG A 222 -0.92 7.79 21.86
CA ARG A 222 -1.81 8.54 22.77
C ARG A 222 -3.29 8.28 22.55
N ARG A 223 -3.64 7.58 21.47
CA ARG A 223 -5.04 7.33 21.06
C ARG A 223 -5.81 8.62 20.74
N GLU A 224 -5.16 9.56 20.07
CA GLU A 224 -5.72 10.85 19.68
C GLU A 224 -5.80 10.98 18.16
N VAL A 225 -6.99 11.26 17.62
CA VAL A 225 -7.14 11.62 16.21
C VAL A 225 -6.88 13.11 16.07
N THR A 226 -5.66 13.45 15.68
CA THR A 226 -5.27 14.81 15.33
C THR A 226 -5.37 15.06 13.83
N ARG A 227 -5.15 16.30 13.41
CA ARG A 227 -5.04 16.64 11.99
C ARG A 227 -3.86 15.89 11.34
N GLU A 228 -2.70 15.87 12.01
CA GLU A 228 -1.48 15.23 11.52
C GLU A 228 -1.68 13.73 11.33
N PHE A 229 -2.34 13.06 12.28
CA PHE A 229 -2.72 11.65 12.13
C PHE A 229 -3.64 11.44 10.93
N HIS A 230 -4.66 12.27 10.78
CA HIS A 230 -5.63 12.18 9.68
C HIS A 230 -4.96 12.45 8.32
N ASP A 231 -4.12 13.48 8.23
CA ASP A 231 -3.37 13.81 7.02
C ASP A 231 -2.46 12.64 6.58
N VAL A 232 -1.81 11.94 7.52
CA VAL A 232 -0.99 10.77 7.22
C VAL A 232 -1.84 9.60 6.74
N VAL A 233 -2.97 9.32 7.36
CA VAL A 233 -3.91 8.27 6.92
C VAL A 233 -4.42 8.56 5.51
N ASP A 234 -4.83 9.79 5.22
CA ASP A 234 -5.31 10.17 3.89
C ASP A 234 -4.18 10.17 2.85
N ALA A 235 -2.96 10.55 3.23
CA ALA A 235 -1.80 10.46 2.34
C ALA A 235 -1.54 9.01 1.92
N ILE A 236 -1.67 8.04 2.83
CA ILE A 236 -1.46 6.63 2.54
C ILE A 236 -2.59 6.07 1.67
N ILE A 237 -3.84 6.24 2.08
CA ILE A 237 -4.99 5.61 1.42
C ILE A 237 -5.34 6.34 0.13
N ALA A 238 -5.71 7.61 0.21
CA ALA A 238 -6.16 8.39 -0.93
C ALA A 238 -4.98 8.84 -1.80
N GLY A 239 -3.98 9.45 -1.19
CA GLY A 239 -2.83 10.00 -1.89
C GLY A 239 -2.05 8.95 -2.63
N GLY A 240 -1.64 7.89 -1.96
CA GLY A 240 -0.88 6.79 -2.56
C GLY A 240 -1.59 6.13 -3.73
N GLY A 241 -2.90 5.94 -3.61
CA GLY A 241 -3.71 5.35 -4.68
C GLY A 241 -3.93 6.29 -5.86
N MET A 242 -4.16 7.58 -5.59
CA MET A 242 -4.37 8.59 -6.62
C MET A 242 -3.14 8.78 -7.52
N VAL A 243 -1.95 8.76 -6.95
CA VAL A 243 -0.70 8.88 -7.72
C VAL A 243 -0.60 7.80 -8.80
N GLY A 244 -0.82 6.54 -8.43
CA GLY A 244 -0.82 5.44 -9.39
C GLY A 244 -1.98 5.51 -10.39
N GLY A 245 -3.15 5.96 -9.96
CA GLY A 245 -4.33 6.11 -10.81
C GLY A 245 -4.20 7.21 -11.86
N LEU A 246 -3.48 8.29 -11.56
CA LEU A 246 -3.22 9.41 -12.48
C LEU A 246 -2.04 9.16 -13.41
N GLY A 247 -0.98 8.54 -12.92
CA GLY A 247 0.29 8.41 -13.65
C GLY A 247 0.56 7.03 -14.24
N GLU A 248 -0.21 6.01 -13.86
CA GLU A 248 -0.06 4.62 -14.28
C GLU A 248 1.39 4.14 -14.15
N ARG A 249 1.97 3.56 -15.19
CA ARG A 249 3.35 3.03 -15.20
C ARG A 249 4.42 4.06 -14.88
N TYR A 250 4.16 5.34 -15.11
CA TYR A 250 5.11 6.42 -14.82
C TYR A 250 5.23 6.78 -13.34
N THR A 251 4.36 6.28 -12.50
CA THR A 251 4.32 6.63 -11.07
C THR A 251 4.21 5.40 -10.16
N ARG A 252 4.47 4.19 -10.66
CA ARG A 252 4.26 2.97 -9.88
C ARG A 252 5.51 2.57 -9.11
N VAL A 253 6.38 1.74 -9.69
CA VAL A 253 7.48 1.09 -8.98
C VAL A 253 8.81 1.23 -9.72
N ALA A 254 9.91 1.31 -8.98
CA ALA A 254 11.27 1.34 -9.48
C ALA A 254 12.19 0.49 -8.59
N ALA A 255 13.35 1.00 -8.16
CA ALA A 255 14.31 0.22 -7.38
C ALA A 255 13.87 -0.09 -5.96
N ALA A 256 13.13 0.81 -5.30
CA ALA A 256 12.69 0.57 -3.92
C ALA A 256 11.87 -0.72 -3.79
N HIS A 257 10.91 -0.93 -4.67
CA HIS A 257 10.10 -2.15 -4.71
C HIS A 257 10.90 -3.38 -5.17
N ALA A 258 11.86 -3.22 -6.09
CA ALA A 258 12.74 -4.32 -6.49
C ALA A 258 13.63 -4.80 -5.33
N VAL A 259 14.16 -3.88 -4.53
CA VAL A 259 14.91 -4.22 -3.31
C VAL A 259 14.02 -4.93 -2.29
N HIS A 260 12.79 -4.45 -2.08
CA HIS A 260 11.80 -5.15 -1.27
C HIS A 260 11.63 -6.60 -1.75
N ASN A 261 11.43 -6.82 -3.06
CA ASN A 261 11.27 -8.15 -3.63
C ASN A 261 12.52 -9.02 -3.37
N GLY A 262 13.70 -8.43 -3.52
CA GLY A 262 14.95 -9.10 -3.18
C GLY A 262 15.02 -9.55 -1.73
N LEU A 263 14.64 -8.70 -0.80
CA LEU A 263 14.64 -9.03 0.63
C LEU A 263 13.68 -10.17 0.98
N THR A 264 12.58 -10.35 0.24
CA THR A 264 11.62 -11.41 0.50
C THR A 264 12.15 -12.83 0.30
N VAL A 265 13.29 -13.01 -0.37
CA VAL A 265 13.91 -14.34 -0.53
C VAL A 265 14.52 -14.88 0.76
N LEU A 266 14.70 -14.00 1.75
CA LEU A 266 15.27 -14.36 3.04
C LEU A 266 14.13 -14.63 4.05
N PRO A 267 14.00 -15.84 4.59
CA PRO A 267 12.92 -16.20 5.50
C PRO A 267 12.83 -15.29 6.74
N GLN A 268 13.96 -14.80 7.25
CA GLN A 268 14.00 -13.93 8.43
C GLN A 268 13.36 -12.57 8.17
N THR A 269 13.19 -12.14 6.93
CA THR A 269 12.49 -10.88 6.61
C THR A 269 10.98 -11.03 6.51
N ALA A 270 10.45 -12.24 6.56
CA ALA A 270 9.01 -12.51 6.44
C ALA A 270 8.14 -11.82 7.51
N PRO A 271 8.59 -11.64 8.76
CA PRO A 271 7.80 -10.91 9.76
C PRO A 271 7.64 -9.42 9.47
N PHE A 272 8.53 -8.82 8.68
CA PHE A 272 8.46 -7.39 8.36
C PHE A 272 7.44 -7.13 7.26
N LEU A 273 6.61 -6.12 7.48
CA LEU A 273 5.57 -5.72 6.53
C LEU A 273 6.18 -5.18 5.22
N HIS A 274 5.39 -5.24 4.16
CA HIS A 274 5.77 -4.79 2.81
C HIS A 274 6.40 -3.38 2.85
N GLY A 275 5.67 -2.39 3.36
CA GLY A 275 6.12 -1.00 3.37
C GLY A 275 7.38 -0.75 4.20
N THR A 276 7.62 -1.54 5.23
CA THR A 276 8.87 -1.47 6.03
C THR A 276 10.09 -1.83 5.19
N LYS A 277 9.99 -2.88 4.37
CA LYS A 277 11.06 -3.28 3.45
C LYS A 277 11.19 -2.32 2.27
N VAL A 278 10.07 -1.78 1.76
CA VAL A 278 10.07 -0.74 0.72
C VAL A 278 10.80 0.52 1.21
N ALA A 279 10.57 0.94 2.45
CA ALA A 279 11.25 2.08 3.04
C ALA A 279 12.78 1.93 2.99
N TYR A 280 13.31 0.78 3.38
CA TYR A 280 14.74 0.49 3.23
C TYR A 280 15.18 0.51 1.75
N GLY A 281 14.34 0.00 0.86
CA GLY A 281 14.57 0.04 -0.58
C GLY A 281 14.72 1.46 -1.14
N ILE A 282 14.03 2.46 -0.58
CA ILE A 282 14.21 3.88 -0.96
C ILE A 282 15.63 4.36 -0.65
N LEU A 283 16.19 3.96 0.49
CA LEU A 283 17.56 4.30 0.86
C LEU A 283 18.56 3.71 -0.15
N VAL A 284 18.39 2.44 -0.50
CA VAL A 284 19.24 1.78 -1.50
C VAL A 284 19.11 2.45 -2.87
N GLN A 285 17.90 2.79 -3.30
CA GLN A 285 17.69 3.54 -4.56
C GLN A 285 18.42 4.89 -4.54
N SER A 286 18.31 5.65 -3.46
CA SER A 286 19.00 6.95 -3.32
C SER A 286 20.51 6.78 -3.35
N ALA A 287 21.05 5.72 -2.74
CA ALA A 287 22.46 5.38 -2.81
C ALA A 287 22.92 5.03 -4.23
N LEU A 288 22.14 4.22 -4.96
CA LEU A 288 22.39 3.88 -6.37
C LEU A 288 22.45 5.11 -7.28
N LEU A 289 21.58 6.09 -7.03
CA LEU A 289 21.51 7.33 -7.81
C LEU A 289 22.53 8.39 -7.37
N GLY A 290 23.36 8.11 -6.35
CA GLY A 290 24.33 9.08 -5.83
C GLY A 290 23.71 10.28 -5.14
N GLN A 291 22.46 10.17 -4.67
CA GLN A 291 21.68 11.25 -4.01
C GLN A 291 22.00 11.32 -2.52
N ASP A 292 23.24 11.68 -2.16
CA ASP A 292 23.74 11.59 -0.78
C ASP A 292 23.01 12.50 0.19
N ASP A 293 22.55 13.68 -0.24
CA ASP A 293 21.78 14.60 0.61
C ASP A 293 20.40 14.05 0.90
N VAL A 294 19.73 13.48 -0.12
CA VAL A 294 18.43 12.80 0.04
C VAL A 294 18.57 11.60 0.97
N LEU A 295 19.63 10.80 0.79
CA LEU A 295 19.89 9.64 1.64
C LEU A 295 20.08 10.05 3.11
N ARG A 296 20.85 11.11 3.39
CA ARG A 296 21.03 11.63 4.75
C ARG A 296 19.73 12.15 5.35
N GLU A 297 18.94 12.88 4.58
CA GLU A 297 17.62 13.38 5.02
C GLU A 297 16.69 12.23 5.39
N LEU A 298 16.62 11.20 4.55
CA LEU A 298 15.78 10.02 4.76
C LEU A 298 16.23 9.21 5.98
N VAL A 299 17.54 8.97 6.15
CA VAL A 299 18.07 8.27 7.32
C VAL A 299 17.68 9.01 8.60
N ALA A 300 17.84 10.35 8.65
CA ALA A 300 17.44 11.15 9.80
C ALA A 300 15.92 11.09 10.07
N ALA A 301 15.08 11.10 9.03
CA ALA A 301 13.64 10.96 9.17
C ALA A 301 13.26 9.56 9.67
N TYR A 302 13.86 8.50 9.10
CA TYR A 302 13.58 7.12 9.48
C TYR A 302 13.96 6.81 10.93
N GLN A 303 15.04 7.40 11.43
CA GLN A 303 15.41 7.28 12.85
C GLN A 303 14.33 7.88 13.77
N ARG A 304 13.70 9.00 13.37
CA ARG A 304 12.58 9.59 14.13
C ARG A 304 11.30 8.74 14.04
N PHE A 305 11.05 8.09 12.90
CA PHE A 305 9.84 7.29 12.68
C PHE A 305 9.98 5.85 13.18
N ASN A 306 11.17 5.36 13.47
CA ASN A 306 11.48 3.94 13.67
C ASN A 306 11.29 3.09 12.41
N LEU A 307 11.54 3.65 11.22
CA LEU A 307 11.72 2.88 10.00
C LEU A 307 13.17 2.36 9.91
N PRO A 308 13.40 1.20 9.28
CA PRO A 308 14.73 0.62 9.23
C PRO A 308 15.69 1.47 8.38
N THR A 309 16.85 1.75 8.94
CA THR A 309 17.98 2.42 8.27
C THR A 309 19.13 1.47 7.93
N THR A 310 19.07 0.24 8.48
CA THR A 310 20.08 -0.80 8.27
C THR A 310 19.44 -2.15 7.96
N LEU A 311 20.18 -3.02 7.30
CA LEU A 311 19.80 -4.42 7.08
C LEU A 311 19.66 -5.19 8.40
N ARG A 312 20.46 -4.83 9.41
CA ARG A 312 20.38 -5.44 10.74
C ARG A 312 19.01 -5.26 11.38
N GLU A 313 18.36 -4.12 11.17
CA GLU A 313 17.00 -3.84 11.65
C GLU A 313 15.92 -4.66 10.91
N LEU A 314 16.30 -5.28 9.79
CA LEU A 314 15.51 -6.27 9.05
C LEU A 314 15.98 -7.71 9.27
N GLU A 315 16.80 -7.95 10.33
CA GLU A 315 17.38 -9.25 10.68
C GLU A 315 18.29 -9.83 9.57
N VAL A 316 18.91 -8.98 8.78
CA VAL A 316 19.86 -9.36 7.72
C VAL A 316 21.25 -8.86 8.10
N ASP A 317 22.21 -9.78 8.17
CA ASP A 317 23.63 -9.44 8.36
C ASP A 317 24.25 -9.06 7.01
N ILE A 318 24.71 -7.81 6.88
CA ILE A 318 25.41 -7.31 5.67
C ILE A 318 26.68 -8.13 5.35
N HIS A 319 27.33 -8.72 6.36
CA HIS A 319 28.52 -9.54 6.19
C HIS A 319 28.20 -10.99 5.80
N ASN A 320 26.95 -11.42 5.88
CA ASN A 320 26.53 -12.70 5.34
C ASN A 320 26.48 -12.63 3.81
N ARG A 321 27.60 -12.96 3.19
CA ARG A 321 27.80 -12.85 1.75
C ARG A 321 26.79 -13.66 0.94
N GLU A 322 26.48 -14.88 1.37
CA GLU A 322 25.52 -15.75 0.69
C GLU A 322 24.10 -15.19 0.72
N ALA A 323 23.65 -14.70 1.87
CA ALA A 323 22.35 -14.08 2.00
C ALA A 323 22.25 -12.83 1.13
N LEU A 324 23.25 -11.96 1.16
CA LEU A 324 23.26 -10.74 0.38
C LEU A 324 23.35 -11.03 -1.14
N ASP A 325 24.12 -12.04 -1.57
CA ASP A 325 24.15 -12.47 -2.97
C ASP A 325 22.78 -12.93 -3.46
N ARG A 326 22.02 -13.64 -2.65
CA ARG A 326 20.65 -14.06 -2.97
C ARG A 326 19.72 -12.85 -3.13
N VAL A 327 19.78 -11.89 -2.22
CA VAL A 327 19.01 -10.63 -2.31
C VAL A 327 19.35 -9.88 -3.60
N ILE A 328 20.63 -9.69 -3.87
CA ILE A 328 21.13 -8.98 -5.05
C ILE A 328 20.69 -9.69 -6.34
N ALA A 329 20.86 -11.01 -6.43
CA ALA A 329 20.47 -11.79 -7.59
C ALA A 329 18.97 -11.68 -7.87
N HIS A 330 18.13 -11.70 -6.84
CA HIS A 330 16.70 -11.56 -6.99
C HIS A 330 16.29 -10.14 -7.38
N THR A 331 16.91 -9.12 -6.76
CA THR A 331 16.66 -7.70 -7.07
C THR A 331 17.02 -7.35 -8.52
N LEU A 332 18.04 -8.01 -9.09
CA LEU A 332 18.49 -7.77 -10.46
C LEU A 332 17.84 -8.69 -11.52
N ARG A 333 16.84 -9.46 -11.17
CA ARG A 333 16.12 -10.27 -12.17
C ARG A 333 15.59 -9.38 -13.31
N PRO A 334 15.56 -9.87 -14.57
CA PRO A 334 15.10 -9.06 -15.71
C PRO A 334 13.68 -8.51 -15.58
N VAL A 335 12.84 -9.15 -14.78
CA VAL A 335 11.43 -8.75 -14.56
C VAL A 335 11.27 -7.65 -13.51
N GLU A 336 12.33 -7.34 -12.76
CA GLU A 336 12.27 -6.36 -11.67
C GLU A 336 12.35 -4.92 -12.18
N SER A 337 11.65 -4.04 -11.46
CA SER A 337 11.53 -2.62 -11.81
C SER A 337 12.81 -1.80 -11.60
N ILE A 338 13.84 -2.35 -10.99
CA ILE A 338 15.13 -1.67 -10.80
C ILE A 338 15.76 -1.24 -12.12
N HIS A 339 15.49 -1.95 -13.20
CA HIS A 339 16.01 -1.65 -14.54
C HIS A 339 15.44 -0.36 -15.16
N ALA A 340 14.47 0.27 -14.49
CA ALA A 340 14.01 1.62 -14.83
C ALA A 340 15.02 2.73 -14.44
N LEU A 341 16.01 2.42 -13.58
CA LEU A 341 17.04 3.38 -13.20
C LEU A 341 17.94 3.73 -14.40
N PRO A 342 18.34 5.01 -14.55
CA PRO A 342 19.18 5.47 -15.66
C PRO A 342 20.67 5.21 -15.39
N ILE A 343 21.01 4.04 -14.89
CA ILE A 343 22.40 3.64 -14.54
C ILE A 343 22.67 2.22 -14.99
N ALA A 344 23.95 1.91 -15.19
CA ALA A 344 24.39 0.53 -15.41
C ALA A 344 24.31 -0.24 -14.07
N LEU A 345 23.59 -1.36 -14.09
CA LEU A 345 23.36 -2.18 -12.92
C LEU A 345 24.21 -3.46 -13.01
N THR A 346 25.02 -3.68 -11.99
CA THR A 346 25.75 -4.95 -11.76
C THR A 346 25.60 -5.39 -10.32
N PRO A 347 25.87 -6.66 -9.97
CA PRO A 347 25.87 -7.10 -8.59
C PRO A 347 26.79 -6.25 -7.69
N GLU A 348 27.94 -5.82 -8.20
CA GLU A 348 28.91 -5.01 -7.45
C GLU A 348 28.37 -3.60 -7.18
N VAL A 349 27.72 -2.98 -8.16
CA VAL A 349 27.09 -1.66 -8.02
C VAL A 349 25.98 -1.70 -6.97
N LEU A 350 25.12 -2.71 -7.01
CA LEU A 350 24.06 -2.86 -6.03
C LEU A 350 24.60 -3.18 -4.63
N ARG A 351 25.63 -4.01 -4.52
CA ARG A 351 26.31 -4.30 -3.26
C ARG A 351 26.89 -3.03 -2.64
N ALA A 352 27.62 -2.23 -3.43
CA ALA A 352 28.17 -0.96 -2.96
C ALA A 352 27.06 0.01 -2.48
N ALA A 353 25.87 -0.02 -3.07
CA ALA A 353 24.75 0.77 -2.59
C ALA A 353 24.25 0.30 -1.22
N PHE A 354 24.12 -1.01 -0.98
CA PHE A 354 23.83 -1.54 0.36
C PHE A 354 24.87 -1.12 1.39
N GLU A 355 26.15 -1.30 1.09
CA GLU A 355 27.25 -0.92 1.96
C GLU A 355 27.24 0.59 2.27
N LYS A 356 26.92 1.42 1.29
CA LYS A 356 26.82 2.87 1.45
C LYS A 356 25.68 3.25 2.43
N VAL A 357 24.53 2.60 2.34
CA VAL A 357 23.40 2.81 3.29
C VAL A 357 23.85 2.45 4.71
N GLU A 358 24.45 1.27 4.90
CA GLU A 358 24.93 0.83 6.20
C GLU A 358 25.95 1.80 6.82
N ASN A 359 26.92 2.27 6.02
CA ASN A 359 27.96 3.19 6.48
C ASN A 359 27.42 4.57 6.88
N LEU A 360 26.37 5.06 6.21
CA LEU A 360 25.73 6.33 6.57
C LEU A 360 24.86 6.23 7.82
N SER A 361 24.23 5.09 8.03
CA SER A 361 23.37 4.84 9.20
C SER A 361 24.16 4.58 10.47
N HIS A 362 25.37 4.02 10.34
CA HIS A 362 26.33 3.78 11.42
C HIS A 362 27.71 4.29 11.00
N PRO A 363 27.97 5.62 11.03
CA PRO A 363 29.31 6.11 10.76
C PRO A 363 30.28 5.45 11.74
N ALA A 364 31.32 4.82 11.20
CA ALA A 364 32.40 4.25 12.03
C ALA A 364 32.96 5.34 12.95
N HIS A 365 32.94 5.10 14.27
CA HIS A 365 33.52 5.95 15.27
C HIS A 365 35.07 5.99 15.16
#